data_63e94682670e37a46da60521bbde5b64
#
_entry.id   63e94682670e37a46da60521bbde5b64
#
_cell.length_a   1.000
_cell.length_b   1.000
_cell.length_c   1.000
_cell.angle_alpha   90.00
_cell.angle_beta   90.00
_cell.angle_gamma   90.00
#
_symmetry.space_group_name_H-M   'P 1'
#
loop_
_entity.id
_entity.type
_entity.pdbx_description
1 polymer ?
#
loop_
_entity_poly.entity_id
_entity_poly.type
_entity_poly.pdbx_seq_one_letter_code
_entity_poly.pdbx_strand_id
1 'polypeptide(L)'
;IFGNGSDCSKAESTLRGTVGITYVFGGLKNRKCNAPVISAEPKTVEKVVEKVVTREVPKEVIKEVPAYSPIAVVFKINKWQISDESKVNIKLMADAMKKNPNAKFKVTGYADKGTGSVSRNKFLSEKRAEAVYNALVKEGVNPSQLEKVAMGGVDPMFFNKAYLSRVVVLESK
;
A
#
# COMPACT_ATOMS: atom_id res chain seq x y z
N ILE A 1 42.44 2.39 -33.75
CA ILE A 1 41.44 2.82 -34.73
C ILE A 1 40.16 3.13 -33.95
N PHE A 2 39.91 4.40 -33.81
CA PHE A 2 38.88 4.92 -32.91
C PHE A 2 37.58 5.10 -33.69
N GLY A 3 36.53 4.41 -33.30
CA GLY A 3 35.18 4.64 -33.77
C GLY A 3 34.52 5.74 -32.95
N ASN A 4 34.45 6.94 -33.49
CA ASN A 4 33.64 8.03 -32.96
C ASN A 4 32.20 7.83 -33.40
N GLY A 5 31.41 7.19 -32.55
CA GLY A 5 29.98 7.17 -32.63
C GLY A 5 29.40 7.97 -31.48
N SER A 6 29.25 9.26 -31.63
CA SER A 6 28.46 10.09 -30.67
C SER A 6 27.00 9.87 -30.95
N ASP A 7 26.44 8.97 -30.18
CA ASP A 7 25.02 8.62 -30.18
C ASP A 7 24.22 9.74 -29.51
N CYS A 8 23.55 10.56 -30.31
CA CYS A 8 22.64 11.61 -29.81
C CYS A 8 21.24 11.08 -29.40
N SER A 9 21.04 9.77 -29.39
CA SER A 9 19.74 9.16 -29.21
C SER A 9 19.39 8.82 -27.75
N LYS A 10 20.19 9.26 -26.75
CA LYS A 10 19.95 8.94 -25.33
C LYS A 10 19.60 10.14 -24.45
N ALA A 11 18.75 11.03 -24.92
CA ALA A 11 18.28 12.13 -24.09
C ALA A 11 16.76 12.34 -24.18
N GLU A 12 16.00 11.26 -24.18
CA GLU A 12 14.55 11.31 -23.92
C GLU A 12 14.18 10.43 -22.74
N SER A 13 14.58 10.84 -21.54
CA SER A 13 13.91 10.43 -20.33
C SER A 13 12.87 11.48 -19.98
N THR A 14 11.66 11.24 -20.39
CA THR A 14 10.48 12.00 -19.96
C THR A 14 10.27 11.77 -18.47
N LEU A 15 10.80 12.65 -17.63
CA LEU A 15 10.42 12.78 -16.22
C LEU A 15 9.10 13.52 -16.14
N ARG A 16 8.01 12.79 -15.94
CA ARG A 16 6.72 13.34 -15.53
C ARG A 16 6.72 13.60 -14.03
N GLY A 17 6.65 14.87 -13.68
CA GLY A 17 6.07 15.32 -12.44
C GLY A 17 6.91 15.17 -11.19
N THR A 18 7.95 16.02 -11.08
CA THR A 18 8.44 16.46 -9.76
C THR A 18 8.89 17.90 -9.92
N VAL A 19 8.34 18.80 -9.12
CA VAL A 19 8.83 20.19 -9.03
C VAL A 19 10.19 20.12 -8.35
N GLY A 20 11.24 20.14 -9.14
CA GLY A 20 12.62 20.16 -8.69
C GLY A 20 13.31 21.36 -9.27
N ILE A 21 13.97 22.15 -8.43
CA ILE A 21 14.86 23.24 -8.87
C ILE A 21 16.11 22.59 -9.43
N THR A 22 16.29 22.65 -10.76
CA THR A 22 17.50 22.14 -11.42
C THR A 22 18.51 23.26 -11.53
N TYR A 23 19.60 23.18 -10.78
CA TYR A 23 20.76 24.03 -10.98
C TYR A 23 21.63 23.42 -12.09
N VAL A 24 21.74 24.12 -13.22
CA VAL A 24 22.66 23.77 -14.28
C VAL A 24 23.95 24.54 -14.11
N PHE A 25 24.99 23.91 -13.59
CA PHE A 25 26.35 24.44 -13.59
C PHE A 25 27.10 23.93 -14.83
N GLY A 26 27.56 24.85 -15.68
CA GLY A 26 28.46 24.55 -16.79
C GLY A 26 27.86 24.91 -18.12
N GLY A 27 28.45 25.93 -18.73
CA GLY A 27 28.11 26.39 -20.08
C GLY A 27 28.36 25.30 -21.12
N LEU A 28 27.32 24.73 -21.63
CA LEU A 28 27.37 23.90 -22.83
C LEU A 28 27.56 24.80 -24.07
N LYS A 29 28.75 24.74 -24.64
CA LYS A 29 28.99 25.31 -25.97
C LYS A 29 28.00 24.67 -26.94
N ASN A 30 27.18 25.51 -27.59
CA ASN A 30 26.26 25.12 -28.65
C ASN A 30 26.95 24.26 -29.73
N ARG A 31 26.81 22.93 -29.63
CA ARG A 31 27.12 22.03 -30.75
C ARG A 31 25.87 21.94 -31.61
N LYS A 32 25.91 22.47 -32.79
CA LYS A 32 24.86 22.28 -33.78
C LYS A 32 24.89 20.81 -34.23
N CYS A 33 23.90 20.04 -33.81
CA CYS A 33 23.67 18.71 -34.36
C CYS A 33 22.98 18.86 -35.70
N ASN A 34 23.69 18.59 -36.78
CA ASN A 34 23.08 18.47 -38.10
C ASN A 34 22.44 17.06 -38.15
N ALA A 35 21.18 16.99 -37.85
CA ALA A 35 20.40 15.78 -38.08
C ALA A 35 20.03 15.69 -39.55
N PRO A 36 20.20 14.54 -40.23
CA PRO A 36 19.70 14.36 -41.58
C PRO A 36 18.17 14.43 -41.56
N VAL A 37 17.63 15.35 -42.35
CA VAL A 37 16.17 15.43 -42.55
C VAL A 37 15.78 14.24 -43.43
N ILE A 38 15.24 13.20 -42.85
CA ILE A 38 14.62 12.11 -43.58
C ILE A 38 13.24 12.59 -43.98
N SER A 39 13.10 13.02 -45.20
CA SER A 39 11.80 13.27 -45.83
C SER A 39 11.12 11.92 -46.06
N ALA A 40 10.25 11.55 -45.15
CA ALA A 40 9.34 10.40 -45.31
C ALA A 40 8.09 10.87 -46.05
N GLU A 41 7.98 10.54 -47.34
CA GLU A 41 6.73 10.67 -48.08
C GLU A 41 5.64 9.80 -47.42
N PRO A 42 4.39 10.29 -47.31
CA PRO A 42 3.30 9.51 -46.75
C PRO A 42 2.87 8.42 -47.72
N LYS A 43 3.25 7.18 -47.45
CA LYS A 43 2.63 6.04 -48.13
C LYS A 43 1.21 5.90 -47.63
N THR A 44 0.26 6.10 -48.52
CA THR A 44 -1.16 5.81 -48.40
C THR A 44 -1.32 4.34 -48.03
N VAL A 45 -1.71 4.07 -46.79
CA VAL A 45 -2.13 2.73 -46.35
C VAL A 45 -3.61 2.58 -46.64
N GLU A 46 -3.93 1.71 -47.59
CA GLU A 46 -5.31 1.31 -47.88
C GLU A 46 -5.93 0.72 -46.64
N LYS A 47 -7.14 1.21 -46.34
CA LYS A 47 -7.98 0.72 -45.24
C LYS A 47 -8.42 -0.72 -45.50
N VAL A 48 -7.76 -1.66 -44.88
CA VAL A 48 -8.35 -2.97 -44.66
C VAL A 48 -9.29 -2.81 -43.47
N VAL A 49 -10.60 -2.81 -43.78
CA VAL A 49 -11.66 -2.84 -42.77
C VAL A 49 -11.72 -4.26 -42.23
N GLU A 50 -10.95 -4.56 -41.22
CA GLU A 50 -11.16 -5.74 -40.39
C GLU A 50 -12.40 -5.51 -39.54
N LYS A 51 -13.39 -6.35 -39.77
CA LYS A 51 -14.63 -6.45 -39.00
C LYS A 51 -14.27 -6.87 -37.57
N VAL A 52 -14.06 -5.88 -36.69
CA VAL A 52 -13.91 -6.12 -35.26
C VAL A 52 -15.22 -6.66 -34.74
N VAL A 53 -15.27 -7.98 -34.53
CA VAL A 53 -16.33 -8.63 -33.75
C VAL A 53 -16.17 -8.14 -32.32
N THR A 54 -16.96 -7.16 -31.95
CA THR A 54 -17.07 -6.67 -30.58
C THR A 54 -17.71 -7.80 -29.75
N ARG A 55 -16.87 -8.67 -29.16
CA ARG A 55 -17.33 -9.49 -28.04
C ARG A 55 -17.58 -8.52 -26.90
N GLU A 56 -18.82 -8.28 -26.59
CA GLU A 56 -19.21 -7.66 -25.33
C GLU A 56 -18.76 -8.59 -24.20
N VAL A 57 -17.60 -8.29 -23.61
CA VAL A 57 -17.18 -8.86 -22.34
C VAL A 57 -18.15 -8.30 -21.30
N PRO A 58 -18.88 -9.14 -20.55
CA PRO A 58 -19.71 -8.65 -19.47
C PRO A 58 -18.80 -7.83 -18.55
N LYS A 59 -19.08 -6.54 -18.42
CA LYS A 59 -18.46 -5.71 -17.38
C LYS A 59 -18.94 -6.29 -16.05
N GLU A 60 -18.15 -7.19 -15.49
CA GLU A 60 -18.25 -7.43 -14.06
C GLU A 60 -18.05 -6.08 -13.39
N VAL A 61 -19.12 -5.58 -12.81
CA VAL A 61 -19.07 -4.40 -11.94
C VAL A 61 -18.27 -4.84 -10.73
N ILE A 62 -16.96 -4.69 -10.82
CA ILE A 62 -16.07 -4.77 -9.66
C ILE A 62 -16.54 -3.64 -8.76
N LYS A 63 -17.38 -3.98 -7.78
CA LYS A 63 -17.69 -3.08 -6.67
C LYS A 63 -16.34 -2.82 -6.01
N GLU A 64 -15.76 -1.67 -6.31
CA GLU A 64 -14.56 -1.21 -5.62
C GLU A 64 -14.90 -1.14 -4.14
N VAL A 65 -14.50 -2.15 -3.39
CA VAL A 65 -14.52 -2.10 -1.93
C VAL A 65 -13.51 -1.03 -1.55
N PRO A 66 -13.92 0.05 -0.88
CA PRO A 66 -12.97 1.09 -0.52
C PRO A 66 -11.81 0.46 0.25
N ALA A 67 -10.60 0.57 -0.29
CA ALA A 67 -9.40 0.05 0.34
C ALA A 67 -9.13 0.86 1.61
N TYR A 68 -9.42 0.28 2.76
CA TYR A 68 -9.08 0.90 4.05
C TYR A 68 -7.59 0.72 4.29
N SER A 69 -6.91 1.82 4.55
CA SER A 69 -5.51 1.76 5.00
C SER A 69 -5.41 0.96 6.30
N PRO A 70 -4.44 0.06 6.43
CA PRO A 70 -4.22 -0.69 7.66
C PRO A 70 -4.03 0.25 8.84
N ILE A 71 -4.74 -0.01 9.94
CA ILE A 71 -4.59 0.75 11.18
C ILE A 71 -3.93 -0.12 12.23
N ALA A 72 -2.93 0.43 12.89
CA ALA A 72 -2.18 -0.23 13.94
C ALA A 72 -2.52 0.33 15.33
N VAL A 73 -2.79 -0.57 16.26
CA VAL A 73 -2.98 -0.26 17.69
C VAL A 73 -1.80 -0.81 18.46
N VAL A 74 -0.95 0.06 19.00
CA VAL A 74 0.29 -0.31 19.70
C VAL A 74 0.03 -0.54 21.19
N PHE A 75 0.74 -1.52 21.78
CA PHE A 75 0.62 -1.89 23.19
C PHE A 75 1.93 -1.76 23.96
N LYS A 76 1.83 -1.43 25.23
CA LYS A 76 2.97 -1.45 26.15
C LYS A 76 3.44 -2.89 26.37
N ILE A 77 4.70 -3.04 26.80
CA ILE A 77 5.28 -4.35 27.11
C ILE A 77 4.42 -5.08 28.13
N ASN A 78 4.19 -6.37 27.90
CA ASN A 78 3.40 -7.26 28.77
C ASN A 78 1.97 -6.76 29.09
N LYS A 79 1.44 -5.83 28.28
CA LYS A 79 0.10 -5.27 28.44
C LYS A 79 -0.75 -5.53 27.19
N TRP A 80 -2.09 -5.60 27.42
CA TRP A 80 -3.13 -5.69 26.39
C TRP A 80 -4.22 -4.63 26.59
N GLN A 81 -4.04 -3.71 27.55
CA GLN A 81 -4.95 -2.57 27.75
C GLN A 81 -4.73 -1.56 26.62
N ILE A 82 -5.83 -1.12 26.04
CA ILE A 82 -5.85 -0.10 24.99
C ILE A 82 -5.60 1.26 25.64
N SER A 83 -4.65 2.02 25.12
CA SER A 83 -4.39 3.39 25.60
C SER A 83 -5.50 4.36 25.14
N ASP A 84 -5.62 5.50 25.79
CA ASP A 84 -6.66 6.48 25.45
C ASP A 84 -6.46 7.05 24.04
N GLU A 85 -5.22 7.25 23.61
CA GLU A 85 -4.87 7.66 22.23
C GLU A 85 -5.35 6.62 21.21
N SER A 86 -5.16 5.33 21.53
CA SER A 86 -5.59 4.23 20.67
C SER A 86 -7.12 4.09 20.59
N LYS A 87 -7.85 4.49 21.64
CA LYS A 87 -9.32 4.49 21.62
C LYS A 87 -9.88 5.44 20.56
N VAL A 88 -9.23 6.59 20.33
CA VAL A 88 -9.63 7.52 19.28
C VAL A 88 -9.53 6.86 17.90
N ASN A 89 -8.42 6.17 17.64
CA ASN A 89 -8.22 5.46 16.37
C ASN A 89 -9.24 4.32 16.18
N ILE A 90 -9.55 3.59 17.26
CA ILE A 90 -10.56 2.52 17.22
C ILE A 90 -11.95 3.09 16.91
N LYS A 91 -12.31 4.23 17.50
CA LYS A 91 -13.59 4.90 17.22
C LYS A 91 -13.69 5.35 15.76
N LEU A 92 -12.66 6.00 15.23
CA LEU A 92 -12.60 6.40 13.82
C LEU A 92 -12.75 5.19 12.88
N MET A 93 -12.08 4.09 13.20
CA MET A 93 -12.18 2.85 12.44
C MET A 93 -13.59 2.23 12.55
N ALA A 94 -14.18 2.20 13.73
CA ALA A 94 -15.53 1.72 13.94
C ALA A 94 -16.55 2.53 13.13
N ASP A 95 -16.40 3.85 13.06
CA ASP A 95 -17.28 4.71 12.27
C ASP A 95 -17.13 4.45 10.76
N ALA A 96 -15.93 4.17 10.29
CA ALA A 96 -15.68 3.78 8.91
C ALA A 96 -16.28 2.40 8.59
N MET A 97 -16.14 1.43 9.49
CA MET A 97 -16.72 0.08 9.35
C MET A 97 -18.26 0.09 9.32
N LYS A 98 -18.89 0.92 10.16
CA LYS A 98 -20.35 1.08 10.18
C LYS A 98 -20.92 1.65 8.87
N LYS A 99 -20.16 2.50 8.19
CA LYS A 99 -20.55 3.03 6.87
C LYS A 99 -20.55 1.97 5.76
N ASN A 100 -19.83 0.87 5.97
CA ASN A 100 -19.69 -0.20 5.00
C ASN A 100 -19.99 -1.57 5.62
N PRO A 101 -21.26 -1.89 5.86
CA PRO A 101 -21.66 -3.11 6.61
C PRO A 101 -21.29 -4.42 5.90
N ASN A 102 -21.01 -4.39 4.61
CA ASN A 102 -20.62 -5.56 3.84
C ASN A 102 -19.09 -5.81 3.84
N ALA A 103 -18.29 -4.85 4.28
CA ALA A 103 -16.85 -5.01 4.35
C ALA A 103 -16.46 -5.94 5.52
N LYS A 104 -15.46 -6.79 5.27
CA LYS A 104 -14.89 -7.70 6.27
C LYS A 104 -13.53 -7.19 6.69
N PHE A 105 -13.22 -7.33 7.96
CA PHE A 105 -11.97 -6.86 8.54
C PHE A 105 -11.30 -7.94 9.37
N LYS A 106 -9.99 -8.01 9.23
CA LYS A 106 -9.13 -8.91 10.00
C LYS A 106 -8.46 -8.15 11.14
N VAL A 107 -8.64 -8.62 12.37
CA VAL A 107 -8.05 -8.08 13.59
C VAL A 107 -6.91 -9.00 14.00
N THR A 108 -5.69 -8.68 13.59
CA THR A 108 -4.52 -9.53 13.79
C THR A 108 -3.66 -9.03 14.93
N GLY A 109 -3.55 -9.81 16.00
CA GLY A 109 -2.72 -9.49 17.16
C GLY A 109 -1.32 -10.08 17.06
N TYR A 110 -0.32 -9.26 17.42
CA TYR A 110 1.09 -9.61 17.41
C TYR A 110 1.74 -9.36 18.77
N ALA A 111 2.80 -10.09 19.06
CA ALA A 111 3.69 -9.87 20.19
C ALA A 111 5.14 -9.81 19.71
N ASP A 112 5.99 -9.18 20.50
CA ASP A 112 7.41 -9.11 20.24
C ASP A 112 8.10 -10.44 20.64
N LYS A 113 8.73 -11.12 19.68
CA LYS A 113 9.43 -12.39 19.89
C LYS A 113 10.64 -12.25 20.82
N GLY A 114 11.27 -11.07 20.83
CA GLY A 114 12.47 -10.80 21.64
C GLY A 114 12.17 -10.70 23.15
N THR A 115 10.89 -10.63 23.55
CA THR A 115 10.50 -10.50 24.95
C THR A 115 9.47 -11.57 25.34
N GLY A 116 9.81 -12.35 26.36
CA GLY A 116 8.93 -13.41 26.89
C GLY A 116 9.06 -14.76 26.19
N SER A 117 8.33 -15.76 26.68
CA SER A 117 8.30 -17.09 26.09
C SER A 117 7.30 -17.17 24.92
N VAL A 118 7.43 -18.20 24.08
CA VAL A 118 6.50 -18.47 22.99
C VAL A 118 5.04 -18.54 23.46
N SER A 119 4.79 -19.25 24.54
CA SER A 119 3.45 -19.38 25.15
C SER A 119 2.92 -18.03 25.66
N ARG A 120 3.79 -17.21 26.27
CA ARG A 120 3.41 -15.87 26.74
C ARG A 120 3.09 -14.94 25.57
N ASN A 121 3.87 -14.98 24.53
CA ASN A 121 3.66 -14.15 23.34
C ASN A 121 2.37 -14.55 22.59
N LYS A 122 2.08 -15.86 22.52
CA LYS A 122 0.81 -16.34 21.99
C LYS A 122 -0.36 -15.79 22.81
N PHE A 123 -0.31 -15.93 24.13
CA PHE A 123 -1.32 -15.38 25.04
C PHE A 123 -1.50 -13.86 24.87
N LEU A 124 -0.38 -13.10 24.80
CA LEU A 124 -0.45 -11.64 24.65
C LEU A 124 -1.05 -11.21 23.32
N SER A 125 -0.67 -11.87 22.23
CA SER A 125 -1.23 -11.57 20.90
C SER A 125 -2.72 -11.82 20.84
N GLU A 126 -3.17 -12.91 21.46
CA GLU A 126 -4.60 -13.26 21.57
C GLU A 126 -5.37 -12.25 22.40
N LYS A 127 -4.86 -11.89 23.59
CA LYS A 127 -5.50 -10.89 24.47
C LYS A 127 -5.54 -9.50 23.87
N ARG A 128 -4.54 -9.10 23.08
CA ARG A 128 -4.53 -7.83 22.35
C ARG A 128 -5.57 -7.81 21.23
N ALA A 129 -5.62 -8.86 20.42
CA ALA A 129 -6.63 -8.99 19.38
C ALA A 129 -8.06 -8.99 19.98
N GLU A 130 -8.26 -9.71 21.09
CA GLU A 130 -9.52 -9.74 21.82
C GLU A 130 -9.92 -8.35 22.36
N ALA A 131 -8.97 -7.61 22.93
CA ALA A 131 -9.22 -6.27 23.45
C ALA A 131 -9.69 -5.29 22.36
N VAL A 132 -9.03 -5.30 21.20
CA VAL A 132 -9.43 -4.45 20.07
C VAL A 132 -10.75 -4.90 19.46
N TYR A 133 -10.95 -6.21 19.29
CA TYR A 133 -12.22 -6.77 18.82
C TYR A 133 -13.39 -6.32 19.71
N ASN A 134 -13.26 -6.48 21.02
CA ASN A 134 -14.31 -6.09 21.99
C ASN A 134 -14.54 -4.58 21.98
N ALA A 135 -13.49 -3.78 21.80
CA ALA A 135 -13.61 -2.33 21.70
C ALA A 135 -14.38 -1.91 20.44
N LEU A 136 -14.13 -2.54 19.28
CA LEU A 136 -14.87 -2.28 18.04
C LEU A 136 -16.34 -2.68 18.17
N VAL A 137 -16.63 -3.83 18.75
CA VAL A 137 -18.02 -4.28 19.02
C VAL A 137 -18.73 -3.32 19.96
N LYS A 138 -18.04 -2.83 21.00
CA LYS A 138 -18.57 -1.82 21.92
C LYS A 138 -18.90 -0.50 21.22
N GLU A 139 -18.13 -0.11 20.20
CA GLU A 139 -18.39 1.06 19.37
C GLU A 139 -19.50 0.80 18.31
N GLY A 140 -20.12 -0.37 18.30
CA GLY A 140 -21.27 -0.71 17.46
C GLY A 140 -20.93 -1.35 16.12
N VAL A 141 -19.72 -1.86 15.93
CA VAL A 141 -19.34 -2.65 14.74
C VAL A 141 -19.99 -4.04 14.83
N ASN A 142 -20.57 -4.52 13.74
CA ASN A 142 -21.17 -5.84 13.69
C ASN A 142 -20.09 -6.93 13.83
N PRO A 143 -20.20 -7.86 14.79
CA PRO A 143 -19.25 -8.96 14.95
C PRO A 143 -19.02 -9.79 13.69
N SER A 144 -20.01 -9.91 12.82
CA SER A 144 -19.90 -10.63 11.56
C SER A 144 -18.92 -10.01 10.55
N GLN A 145 -18.57 -8.74 10.74
CA GLN A 145 -17.56 -8.04 9.93
C GLN A 145 -16.13 -8.32 10.40
N LEU A 146 -15.96 -8.87 11.60
CA LEU A 146 -14.67 -8.97 12.28
C LEU A 146 -14.17 -10.41 12.34
N GLU A 147 -12.96 -10.64 11.88
CA GLU A 147 -12.23 -11.90 12.05
C GLU A 147 -11.03 -11.67 12.97
N LYS A 148 -10.98 -12.41 14.07
CA LYS A 148 -9.91 -12.30 15.07
C LYS A 148 -8.82 -13.34 14.80
N VAL A 149 -7.55 -12.90 14.71
CA VAL A 149 -6.38 -13.76 14.51
C VAL A 149 -5.28 -13.39 15.51
N ALA A 150 -4.56 -14.38 16.04
CA ALA A 150 -3.40 -14.19 16.90
C ALA A 150 -2.17 -14.88 16.31
N MET A 151 -1.15 -14.09 16.01
CA MET A 151 0.09 -14.57 15.37
C MET A 151 1.20 -14.97 16.36
N GLY A 152 1.03 -14.63 17.64
CA GLY A 152 2.05 -14.89 18.64
C GLY A 152 3.22 -13.91 18.57
N GLY A 153 4.41 -14.42 18.90
CA GLY A 153 5.65 -13.65 18.83
C GLY A 153 6.19 -13.61 17.41
N VAL A 154 6.44 -12.41 16.93
CA VAL A 154 7.02 -12.15 15.61
C VAL A 154 8.33 -11.38 15.72
N ASP A 155 9.19 -11.52 14.74
CA ASP A 155 10.39 -10.71 14.60
C ASP A 155 10.00 -9.23 14.37
N PRO A 156 10.91 -8.27 14.57
CA PRO A 156 10.58 -6.86 14.40
C PRO A 156 9.96 -6.55 13.04
N MET A 157 8.67 -6.20 13.03
CA MET A 157 7.90 -5.99 11.79
C MET A 157 8.19 -4.65 11.13
N PHE A 158 8.48 -3.62 11.95
CA PHE A 158 8.64 -2.25 11.46
C PHE A 158 9.98 -1.66 11.92
N PHE A 159 10.76 -1.14 10.97
CA PHE A 159 12.01 -0.42 11.22
C PHE A 159 12.99 -1.14 12.15
N ASN A 160 12.95 -2.46 12.22
CA ASN A 160 13.74 -3.28 13.14
C ASN A 160 13.58 -2.86 14.64
N LYS A 161 12.39 -2.38 15.01
CA LYS A 161 12.07 -1.93 16.37
C LYS A 161 11.10 -2.90 17.04
N ALA A 162 11.58 -3.67 18.00
CA ALA A 162 10.82 -4.69 18.70
C ALA A 162 9.50 -4.16 19.33
N TYR A 163 9.49 -2.94 19.84
CA TYR A 163 8.29 -2.34 20.43
C TYR A 163 7.13 -2.15 19.43
N LEU A 164 7.45 -2.01 18.13
CA LEU A 164 6.44 -1.89 17.08
C LEU A 164 5.80 -3.22 16.69
N SER A 165 6.38 -4.35 17.13
CA SER A 165 5.77 -5.68 16.98
C SER A 165 4.74 -5.98 18.08
N ARG A 166 4.57 -5.11 19.07
CA ARG A 166 3.52 -5.20 20.10
C ARG A 166 2.27 -4.48 19.62
N VAL A 167 1.62 -5.03 18.63
CA VAL A 167 0.59 -4.33 17.85
C VAL A 167 -0.59 -5.23 17.53
N VAL A 168 -1.75 -4.62 17.32
CA VAL A 168 -2.86 -5.22 16.58
C VAL A 168 -3.03 -4.45 15.28
N VAL A 169 -3.05 -5.15 14.18
CA VAL A 169 -3.27 -4.59 12.84
C VAL A 169 -4.70 -4.90 12.41
N LEU A 170 -5.38 -3.88 11.92
CA LEU A 170 -6.72 -3.93 11.34
C LEU A 170 -6.60 -3.78 9.84
N GLU A 171 -7.01 -4.79 9.09
CA GLU A 171 -6.93 -4.83 7.62
C GLU A 171 -8.30 -5.15 7.03
N SER A 172 -8.66 -4.51 5.92
CA SER A 172 -9.82 -4.92 5.12
C SER A 172 -9.50 -6.22 4.38
N LYS A 173 -10.50 -7.08 4.26
CA LYS A 173 -10.37 -8.39 3.62
C LYS A 173 -10.93 -8.35 2.21
#